data_6777917728b27bde70d16d09dfe96299
#
_entry.id   6777917728b27bde70d16d09dfe96299
#
_cell.length_a   1.000
_cell.length_b   1.000
_cell.length_c   1.000
_cell.angle_alpha   90.00
_cell.angle_beta   90.00
_cell.angle_gamma   90.00
#
_symmetry.space_group_name_H-M   'P 1'
#
loop_
_entity.id
_entity.type
_entity.pdbx_description
1 polymer ?
#
loop_
_entity_poly.entity_id
_entity_poly.type
_entity_poly.pdbx_seq_one_letter_code
_entity_poly.pdbx_strand_id
1 'polypeptide(L)'
;MVDWCKENVSDSGYQGDHVRYIVDDVVKFVQREIRRGNKYDAIIMDPPSYGRGANGEVWDIEKNLNYLVNICCDILSDDPLFFLINSYTTGLSSTVLENILKMSVNMRNNGKVSCGEVGIPITESKLILPCGIYGRWESNE
;
A
#
# COMPACT_ATOMS: atom_id res chain seq x y z
N MET A 1 11.53 0.08 -12.51
CA MET A 1 10.58 0.75 -11.58
C MET A 1 11.30 1.72 -10.63
N VAL A 2 12.26 1.29 -9.81
CA VAL A 2 12.97 2.20 -8.87
C VAL A 2 13.71 3.33 -9.59
N ASP A 3 14.36 3.07 -10.72
CA ASP A 3 15.03 4.14 -11.48
C ASP A 3 14.03 5.16 -12.03
N TRP A 4 12.87 4.70 -12.47
CA TRP A 4 11.78 5.59 -12.88
C TRP A 4 11.23 6.43 -11.70
N CYS A 5 11.19 5.88 -10.49
CA CYS A 5 10.86 6.69 -9.30
C CYS A 5 11.88 7.82 -9.08
N LYS A 6 13.17 7.54 -9.29
CA LYS A 6 14.22 8.59 -9.18
C LYS A 6 14.04 9.68 -10.22
N GLU A 7 13.74 9.31 -11.47
CA GLU A 7 13.45 10.25 -12.56
C GLU A 7 12.25 11.13 -12.19
N ASN A 8 11.12 10.52 -11.77
CA ASN A 8 9.93 11.25 -11.38
C ASN A 8 10.15 12.22 -10.21
N VAL A 9 10.94 11.85 -9.21
CA VAL A 9 11.30 12.74 -8.09
C VAL A 9 12.12 13.92 -8.59
N SER A 10 13.11 13.67 -9.47
CA SER A 10 13.91 14.71 -10.10
C SER A 10 13.06 15.68 -10.93
N ASP A 11 12.20 15.14 -11.79
CA ASP A 11 11.35 15.92 -12.69
C ASP A 11 10.28 16.75 -11.94
N SER A 12 9.92 16.29 -10.74
CA SER A 12 9.02 17.02 -9.83
C SER A 12 9.71 18.19 -9.14
N GLY A 13 11.01 18.43 -9.37
CA GLY A 13 11.79 19.49 -8.74
C GLY A 13 12.10 19.24 -7.26
N TYR A 14 11.83 18.03 -6.76
CA TYR A 14 12.13 17.66 -5.38
C TYR A 14 13.62 17.28 -5.25
N GLN A 15 14.31 17.89 -4.29
CA GLN A 15 15.77 17.70 -4.11
C GLN A 15 16.16 16.29 -3.62
N GLY A 16 15.19 15.45 -3.24
CA GLY A 16 15.36 14.02 -3.05
C GLY A 16 16.17 13.56 -1.83
N ASP A 17 16.70 14.47 -1.02
CA ASP A 17 17.59 14.15 0.10
C ASP A 17 16.96 13.26 1.18
N HIS A 18 15.63 13.20 1.21
CA HIS A 18 14.87 12.40 2.18
C HIS A 18 14.21 11.16 1.55
N VAL A 19 14.44 10.89 0.24
CA VAL A 19 13.88 9.71 -0.44
C VAL A 19 14.87 8.57 -0.44
N ARG A 20 14.51 7.47 0.17
CA ARG A 20 15.31 6.24 0.20
C ARG A 20 14.73 5.22 -0.77
N TYR A 21 15.46 4.92 -1.81
CA TYR A 21 15.09 3.93 -2.84
C TYR A 21 15.63 2.55 -2.47
N ILE A 22 14.74 1.56 -2.34
CA ILE A 22 15.12 0.21 -1.90
C ILE A 22 14.55 -0.80 -2.89
N VAL A 23 15.41 -1.64 -3.46
CA VAL A 23 15.03 -2.80 -4.27
C VAL A 23 15.14 -4.03 -3.40
N ASP A 24 14.02 -4.57 -2.93
CA ASP A 24 14.00 -5.68 -1.98
C ASP A 24 12.66 -6.43 -2.02
N ASP A 25 12.63 -7.62 -1.45
CA ASP A 25 11.41 -8.31 -1.09
C ASP A 25 10.73 -7.59 0.08
N VAL A 26 9.49 -7.13 -0.13
CA VAL A 26 8.77 -6.30 0.83
C VAL A 26 8.56 -7.00 2.17
N VAL A 27 8.23 -8.30 2.18
CA VAL A 27 8.02 -9.06 3.42
C VAL A 27 9.30 -9.14 4.22
N LYS A 28 10.41 -9.47 3.56
CA LYS A 28 11.74 -9.52 4.20
C LYS A 28 12.18 -8.15 4.69
N PHE A 29 11.88 -7.09 3.94
CA PHE A 29 12.15 -5.71 4.35
C PHE A 29 11.38 -5.37 5.62
N VAL A 30 10.06 -5.54 5.65
CA VAL A 30 9.22 -5.24 6.80
C VAL A 30 9.66 -6.02 8.03
N GLN A 31 9.95 -7.32 7.90
CA GLN A 31 10.47 -8.15 8.99
C GLN A 31 11.80 -7.64 9.55
N ARG A 32 12.68 -7.06 8.71
CA ARG A 32 13.92 -6.43 9.18
C ARG A 32 13.65 -5.13 9.92
N GLU A 33 12.71 -4.32 9.44
CA GLU A 33 12.33 -3.06 10.08
C GLU A 33 11.67 -3.31 11.46
N ILE A 34 10.85 -4.35 11.60
CA ILE A 34 10.33 -4.81 12.90
C ILE A 34 11.49 -5.13 13.87
N ARG A 35 12.47 -5.94 13.43
CA ARG A 35 13.62 -6.29 14.27
C ARG A 35 14.50 -5.10 14.64
N ARG A 36 14.53 -4.05 13.83
CA ARG A 36 15.28 -2.80 14.06
C ARG A 36 14.51 -1.83 14.96
N GLY A 37 13.22 -2.06 15.16
CA GLY A 37 12.35 -1.13 15.88
C GLY A 37 12.03 0.15 15.12
N ASN A 38 12.24 0.15 13.78
CA ASN A 38 11.89 1.31 12.95
C ASN A 38 10.37 1.45 12.82
N LYS A 39 9.90 2.69 12.83
CA LYS A 39 8.48 3.04 12.76
C LYS A 39 8.21 4.01 11.63
N TYR A 40 7.00 3.96 11.10
CA TYR A 40 6.53 4.74 9.95
C TYR A 40 5.17 5.35 10.25
N ASP A 41 4.99 6.62 9.91
CA ASP A 41 3.74 7.35 10.17
C ASP A 41 2.66 7.04 9.14
N ALA A 42 3.04 6.59 7.95
CA ALA A 42 2.09 6.22 6.92
C ALA A 42 2.64 5.09 6.04
N ILE A 43 1.72 4.31 5.47
CA ILE A 43 2.05 3.26 4.51
C ILE A 43 1.14 3.39 3.29
N ILE A 44 1.76 3.38 2.11
CA ILE A 44 1.07 3.25 0.82
C ILE A 44 1.58 1.97 0.16
N MET A 45 0.67 1.13 -0.31
CA MET A 45 1.03 -0.07 -1.06
C MET A 45 0.16 -0.27 -2.30
N ASP A 46 0.80 -0.78 -3.34
CA ASP A 46 0.17 -1.20 -4.60
C ASP A 46 0.74 -2.56 -5.00
N PRO A 47 0.36 -3.63 -4.26
CA PRO A 47 0.90 -4.95 -4.49
C PRO A 47 0.39 -5.52 -5.81
N PRO A 48 1.26 -6.23 -6.57
CA PRO A 48 0.83 -6.88 -7.81
C PRO A 48 -0.17 -8.01 -7.53
N SER A 49 -1.01 -8.35 -8.50
CA SER A 49 -1.95 -9.48 -8.40
C SER A 49 -1.21 -10.80 -8.18
N TYR A 50 -0.11 -10.99 -8.90
CA TYR A 50 0.75 -12.18 -8.85
C TYR A 50 2.21 -11.81 -9.11
N GLY A 51 3.12 -12.52 -8.50
CA GLY A 51 4.55 -12.34 -8.71
C GLY A 51 5.38 -13.57 -8.32
N ARG A 52 6.59 -13.63 -8.85
CA ARG A 52 7.61 -14.62 -8.44
C ARG A 52 8.87 -13.91 -7.99
N GLY A 53 9.36 -14.27 -6.83
CA GLY A 53 10.64 -13.82 -6.32
C GLY A 53 11.82 -14.55 -6.99
N ALA A 54 13.02 -14.03 -6.81
CA ALA A 54 14.23 -14.56 -7.41
C ALA A 54 14.57 -16.00 -6.96
N ASN A 55 14.10 -16.41 -5.79
CA ASN A 55 14.36 -17.73 -5.20
C ASN A 55 13.13 -18.65 -5.31
N GLY A 56 12.16 -18.33 -6.19
CA GLY A 56 10.99 -19.13 -6.41
C GLY A 56 9.82 -18.85 -5.46
N GLU A 57 9.92 -17.83 -4.61
CA GLU A 57 8.80 -17.39 -3.79
C GLU A 57 7.64 -16.99 -4.70
N VAL A 58 6.43 -17.35 -4.30
CA VAL A 58 5.21 -17.01 -5.04
C VAL A 58 4.42 -15.99 -4.22
N TRP A 59 4.16 -14.85 -4.83
CA TRP A 59 3.20 -13.87 -4.37
C TRP A 59 1.87 -14.09 -5.08
N ASP A 60 0.81 -14.15 -4.31
CA ASP A 60 -0.58 -14.21 -4.76
C ASP A 60 -1.37 -13.29 -3.82
N ILE A 61 -1.96 -12.24 -4.36
CA ILE A 61 -2.59 -11.18 -3.55
C ILE A 61 -3.70 -11.74 -2.66
N GLU A 62 -4.51 -12.66 -3.18
CA GLU A 62 -5.63 -13.24 -2.43
C GLU A 62 -5.17 -14.02 -1.19
N LYS A 63 -3.99 -14.63 -1.26
CA LYS A 63 -3.42 -15.44 -0.17
C LYS A 63 -2.53 -14.63 0.77
N ASN A 64 -1.84 -13.63 0.25
CA ASN A 64 -0.74 -12.99 0.96
C ASN A 64 -1.05 -11.57 1.46
N LEU A 65 -2.08 -10.88 0.91
CA LEU A 65 -2.35 -9.49 1.25
C LEU A 65 -2.64 -9.30 2.74
N ASN A 66 -3.52 -10.13 3.30
CA ASN A 66 -3.87 -10.03 4.72
C ASN A 66 -2.64 -10.20 5.63
N TYR A 67 -1.76 -11.14 5.31
CA TYR A 67 -0.50 -11.32 6.05
C TYR A 67 0.40 -10.10 5.93
N LEU A 68 0.60 -9.56 4.71
CA LEU A 68 1.42 -8.39 4.48
C LEU A 68 0.91 -7.18 5.26
N VAL A 69 -0.40 -6.91 5.21
CA VAL A 69 -1.00 -5.79 5.96
C VAL A 69 -0.77 -5.95 7.46
N ASN A 70 -0.95 -7.16 8.00
CA ASN A 70 -0.75 -7.42 9.43
C ASN A 70 0.69 -7.17 9.88
N ILE A 71 1.71 -7.63 9.14
CA ILE A 71 3.11 -7.35 9.51
C ILE A 71 3.46 -5.87 9.32
N CYS A 72 2.85 -5.18 8.37
CA CYS A 72 3.02 -3.74 8.18
C CYS A 72 2.45 -2.94 9.36
N CYS A 73 1.40 -3.42 10.03
CA CYS A 73 0.90 -2.78 11.26
C CYS A 73 1.94 -2.78 12.38
N ASP A 74 2.87 -3.74 12.42
CA ASP A 74 3.91 -3.82 13.44
C ASP A 74 4.99 -2.74 13.28
N ILE A 75 5.08 -2.11 12.11
CA ILE A 75 6.00 -0.99 11.83
C ILE A 75 5.31 0.38 11.77
N LEU A 76 4.00 0.47 12.00
CA LEU A 76 3.35 1.76 12.18
C LEU A 76 3.83 2.42 13.48
N SER A 77 3.94 3.74 13.48
CA SER A 77 4.21 4.55 14.67
C SER A 77 3.05 4.47 15.68
N ASP A 78 3.25 5.03 16.86
CA ASP A 78 2.20 5.06 17.89
C ASP A 78 1.07 6.04 17.54
N ASP A 79 1.35 7.00 16.62
CA ASP A 79 0.39 7.98 16.11
C ASP A 79 0.43 8.01 14.57
N PRO A 80 -0.04 6.94 13.90
CA PRO A 80 0.05 6.81 12.46
C PRO A 80 -0.99 7.70 11.78
N LEU A 81 -0.65 8.24 10.61
CA LEU A 81 -1.51 9.14 9.84
C LEU A 81 -2.52 8.41 8.97
N PHE A 82 -2.02 7.47 8.16
CA PHE A 82 -2.88 6.68 7.26
C PHE A 82 -2.23 5.39 6.77
N PHE A 83 -3.08 4.49 6.29
CA PHE A 83 -2.69 3.27 5.57
C PHE A 83 -3.53 3.16 4.30
N LEU A 84 -2.89 3.16 3.13
CA LEU A 84 -3.55 3.09 1.83
C LEU A 84 -3.14 1.84 1.06
N ILE A 85 -4.12 1.10 0.58
CA ILE A 85 -3.93 -0.05 -0.30
C ILE A 85 -4.63 0.24 -1.62
N ASN A 86 -3.90 0.18 -2.73
CA ASN A 86 -4.48 0.13 -4.07
C ASN A 86 -4.39 -1.28 -4.62
N SER A 87 -5.31 -1.66 -5.49
CA SER A 87 -5.25 -2.90 -6.26
C SER A 87 -6.01 -2.78 -7.57
N TYR A 88 -5.45 -3.36 -8.62
CA TYR A 88 -6.07 -3.51 -9.94
C TYR A 88 -6.34 -4.98 -10.28
N THR A 89 -6.39 -5.83 -9.26
CA THR A 89 -6.66 -7.28 -9.44
C THR A 89 -8.12 -7.52 -9.79
N THR A 90 -8.36 -8.14 -10.94
CA THR A 90 -9.70 -8.53 -11.37
C THR A 90 -10.32 -9.51 -10.37
N GLY A 91 -11.55 -9.24 -9.96
CA GLY A 91 -12.28 -10.08 -9.00
C GLY A 91 -12.05 -9.74 -7.53
N LEU A 92 -11.06 -8.92 -7.20
CA LEU A 92 -10.89 -8.41 -5.83
C LEU A 92 -11.84 -7.23 -5.58
N SER A 93 -12.70 -7.36 -4.58
CA SER A 93 -13.66 -6.31 -4.20
C SER A 93 -13.02 -5.28 -3.26
N SER A 94 -13.39 -4.00 -3.39
CA SER A 94 -12.99 -2.96 -2.44
C SER A 94 -13.44 -3.26 -1.01
N THR A 95 -14.57 -3.94 -0.82
CA THR A 95 -15.03 -4.41 0.49
C THR A 95 -14.05 -5.40 1.15
N VAL A 96 -13.30 -6.18 0.36
CA VAL A 96 -12.26 -7.05 0.91
C VAL A 96 -11.13 -6.22 1.51
N LEU A 97 -10.69 -5.17 0.83
CA LEU A 97 -9.68 -4.24 1.35
C LEU A 97 -10.17 -3.54 2.62
N GLU A 98 -11.43 -3.11 2.62
CA GLU A 98 -12.06 -2.50 3.80
C GLU A 98 -12.04 -3.45 5.00
N ASN A 99 -12.45 -4.70 4.80
CA ASN A 99 -12.49 -5.70 5.87
C ASN A 99 -11.08 -6.01 6.40
N ILE A 100 -10.08 -6.14 5.53
CA ILE A 100 -8.69 -6.33 5.95
C ILE A 100 -8.23 -5.16 6.81
N LEU A 101 -8.47 -3.91 6.40
CA LEU A 101 -8.08 -2.74 7.17
C LEU A 101 -8.83 -2.63 8.51
N LYS A 102 -10.12 -2.96 8.54
CA LYS A 102 -10.90 -3.01 9.79
C LYS A 102 -10.36 -4.05 10.77
N MET A 103 -10.00 -5.23 10.28
CA MET A 103 -9.51 -6.34 11.09
C MET A 103 -8.05 -6.21 11.51
N SER A 104 -7.27 -5.35 10.87
CA SER A 104 -5.84 -5.17 11.12
C SER A 104 -5.52 -3.78 11.70
N VAL A 105 -5.49 -2.76 10.85
CA VAL A 105 -5.06 -1.41 11.22
C VAL A 105 -6.01 -0.77 12.21
N ASN A 106 -7.33 -0.82 11.93
CA ASN A 106 -8.33 -0.15 12.76
C ASN A 106 -8.54 -0.83 14.13
N MET A 107 -8.25 -2.11 14.26
CA MET A 107 -8.27 -2.78 15.57
C MET A 107 -7.10 -2.36 16.48
N ARG A 108 -5.99 -1.92 15.90
CA ARG A 108 -4.79 -1.49 16.63
C ARG A 108 -4.76 0.03 16.85
N ASN A 109 -5.34 0.77 15.90
CA ASN A 109 -5.31 2.24 15.87
C ASN A 109 -6.73 2.75 15.61
N ASN A 110 -7.23 3.61 16.47
CA ASN A 110 -8.55 4.20 16.29
C ASN A 110 -8.55 5.14 15.08
N GLY A 111 -9.47 4.91 14.13
CA GLY A 111 -9.50 5.69 12.91
C GLY A 111 -10.74 5.39 12.06
N LYS A 112 -10.73 5.90 10.86
CA LYS A 112 -11.80 5.73 9.88
C LYS A 112 -11.32 4.89 8.70
N VAL A 113 -12.09 3.89 8.32
CA VAL A 113 -11.84 3.08 7.12
C VAL A 113 -12.81 3.49 6.02
N SER A 114 -12.28 3.68 4.81
CA SER A 114 -13.04 3.91 3.58
C SER A 114 -12.53 3.00 2.46
N CYS A 115 -13.38 2.70 1.50
CA CYS A 115 -13.02 1.95 0.31
C CYS A 115 -13.83 2.41 -0.90
N GLY A 116 -13.37 2.07 -2.08
CA GLY A 116 -14.08 2.39 -3.32
C GLY A 116 -13.31 2.02 -4.57
N GLU A 117 -13.85 2.48 -5.70
CA GLU A 117 -13.18 2.34 -6.99
C GLU A 117 -12.28 3.55 -7.26
N VAL A 118 -11.17 3.28 -7.97
CA VAL A 118 -10.28 4.30 -8.53
C VAL A 118 -10.58 4.43 -10.02
N GLY A 119 -10.75 5.65 -10.50
CA GLY A 119 -11.02 5.88 -11.91
C GLY A 119 -10.50 7.22 -12.42
N ILE A 120 -10.26 7.29 -13.72
CA ILE A 120 -9.82 8.50 -14.41
C ILE A 120 -11.01 9.10 -15.17
N PRO A 121 -11.40 10.36 -14.91
CA PRO A 121 -12.43 11.02 -15.68
C PRO A 121 -12.04 11.17 -17.16
N ILE A 122 -12.92 10.75 -18.06
CA ILE A 122 -12.74 10.93 -19.50
C ILE A 122 -13.29 12.31 -19.87
N THR A 123 -12.42 13.19 -20.34
CA THR A 123 -12.73 14.60 -20.61
C THR A 123 -13.91 14.80 -21.57
N GLU A 124 -13.98 14.01 -22.63
CA GLU A 124 -14.96 14.18 -23.70
C GLU A 124 -16.33 13.59 -23.39
N SER A 125 -16.38 12.42 -22.74
CA SER A 125 -17.63 11.67 -22.51
C SER A 125 -18.24 11.85 -21.14
N LYS A 126 -17.51 12.44 -20.19
CA LYS A 126 -17.84 12.50 -18.75
C LYS A 126 -17.99 11.12 -18.09
N LEU A 127 -17.57 10.06 -18.76
CA LEU A 127 -17.49 8.72 -18.20
C LEU A 127 -16.22 8.59 -17.37
N ILE A 128 -16.14 7.52 -16.59
CA ILE A 128 -14.97 7.20 -15.77
C ILE A 128 -14.31 5.94 -16.34
N LEU A 129 -13.02 6.01 -16.63
CA LEU A 129 -12.21 4.84 -16.93
C LEU A 129 -11.84 4.16 -15.61
N PRO A 130 -12.33 2.95 -15.32
CA PRO A 130 -11.99 2.27 -14.09
C PRO A 130 -10.51 1.84 -14.11
N CYS A 131 -9.80 2.10 -13.02
CA CYS A 131 -8.35 1.84 -12.88
C CYS A 131 -8.02 0.89 -11.73
N GLY A 132 -9.00 0.48 -10.95
CA GLY A 132 -8.81 -0.42 -9.81
C GLY A 132 -9.68 -0.04 -8.61
N ILE A 133 -9.26 -0.49 -7.44
CA ILE A 133 -9.94 -0.27 -6.17
C ILE A 133 -8.95 0.25 -5.13
N TYR A 134 -9.48 0.91 -4.09
CA TYR A 134 -8.69 1.30 -2.94
C TYR A 134 -9.35 0.89 -1.62
N GLY A 135 -8.53 0.70 -0.60
CA GLY A 135 -8.91 0.71 0.80
C GLY A 135 -8.00 1.67 1.55
N ARG A 136 -8.56 2.55 2.38
CA ARG A 136 -7.83 3.54 3.16
C ARG A 136 -8.30 3.53 4.61
N TRP A 137 -7.34 3.44 5.51
CA TRP A 137 -7.50 3.81 6.91
C TRP A 137 -6.81 5.16 7.13
N GLU A 138 -7.43 6.03 7.92
CA GLU A 138 -6.86 7.30 8.37
C GLU A 138 -7.15 7.50 9.85
N SER A 139 -6.21 8.14 10.57
CA SER A 139 -6.40 8.49 11.98
C SER A 139 -7.59 9.46 12.14
N ASN A 140 -8.23 9.42 13.29
CA ASN A 140 -9.11 10.51 13.70
C ASN A 140 -8.22 11.68 14.13
N GLU A 141 -8.51 12.87 13.59
CA GLU A 141 -7.90 14.12 14.06
C GLU A 141 -8.24 14.40 15.53
#